data_3067c4b3bb4bbed67177d989bc537592
#
_entry.id   3067c4b3bb4bbed67177d989bc537592
#
_cell.length_a   1.000
_cell.length_b   1.000
_cell.length_c   1.000
_cell.angle_alpha   90.00
_cell.angle_beta   90.00
_cell.angle_gamma   90.00
#
_symmetry.space_group_name_H-M   'P 1'
#
loop_
_entity.id
_entity.type
_entity.pdbx_description
1 polymer ?
#
loop_
_entity_poly.entity_id
_entity_poly.type
_entity_poly.pdbx_seq_one_letter_code
_entity_poly.pdbx_strand_id
1 'polypeptide(L)'
;ADAEFVKQAGIAYVKEVQSHGMAAAVKHFPGDGVDERDQHQLATVNSLSCDEWDASYGDVYRGCIEAGALTVMVGHIMLPSFSRLLRPGIKDEEILPATLAPELLGDLLRSRLGFNGLIITDNTGMAGFYAMPRQRAVPAAIAAGCDMLLFSRNLEEDFRSVETAVREGVITRERLEEALIRILGVKAAIGLPEKQKDGRLIPRLEEAEKIVGCKEHRELEKECAMKGITLVKDKENLLPISPKHHKRIL
;
A
#
# COMPACT_ATOMS: atom_id res chain seq x y z
N ALA A 1 2.99 16.85 -6.46
CA ALA A 1 1.73 16.54 -7.16
C ALA A 1 0.59 17.31 -6.50
N ASP A 2 -0.45 17.63 -7.23
CA ASP A 2 -1.66 18.25 -6.70
C ASP A 2 -2.45 17.19 -5.91
N ALA A 3 -2.71 17.44 -4.62
CA ALA A 3 -3.36 16.47 -3.74
C ALA A 3 -4.80 16.16 -4.18
N GLU A 4 -5.54 17.16 -4.66
CA GLU A 4 -6.89 16.99 -5.16
C GLU A 4 -6.93 16.10 -6.40
N PHE A 5 -6.02 16.31 -7.35
CA PHE A 5 -5.89 15.46 -8.52
C PHE A 5 -5.57 14.00 -8.14
N VAL A 6 -4.62 13.80 -7.22
CA VAL A 6 -4.26 12.45 -6.72
C VAL A 6 -5.45 11.78 -6.04
N LYS A 7 -6.21 12.53 -5.23
CA LYS A 7 -7.44 12.05 -4.58
C LYS A 7 -8.47 11.59 -5.60
N GLN A 8 -8.77 12.42 -6.60
CA GLN A 8 -9.75 12.07 -7.63
C GLN A 8 -9.32 10.86 -8.47
N ALA A 9 -8.04 10.78 -8.83
CA ALA A 9 -7.49 9.62 -9.52
C ALA A 9 -7.56 8.34 -8.66
N GLY A 10 -7.23 8.44 -7.37
CA GLY A 10 -7.35 7.33 -6.41
C GLY A 10 -8.78 6.85 -6.24
N ILE A 11 -9.74 7.76 -6.09
CA ILE A 11 -11.17 7.44 -6.01
C ILE A 11 -11.64 6.72 -7.27
N ALA A 12 -11.29 7.23 -8.45
CA ALA A 12 -11.66 6.62 -9.73
C ALA A 12 -11.07 5.21 -9.84
N TYR A 13 -9.78 5.04 -9.49
CA TYR A 13 -9.11 3.75 -9.50
C TYR A 13 -9.76 2.74 -8.55
N VAL A 14 -10.04 3.13 -7.31
CA VAL A 14 -10.71 2.26 -6.32
C VAL A 14 -12.06 1.78 -6.84
N LYS A 15 -12.89 2.70 -7.33
CA LYS A 15 -14.23 2.37 -7.84
C LYS A 15 -14.15 1.43 -9.04
N GLU A 16 -13.29 1.73 -10.00
CA GLU A 16 -13.18 0.95 -11.23
C GLU A 16 -12.66 -0.46 -10.96
N VAL A 17 -11.54 -0.60 -10.25
CA VAL A 17 -10.97 -1.92 -9.91
C VAL A 17 -11.96 -2.78 -9.12
N GLN A 18 -12.66 -2.18 -8.15
CA GLN A 18 -13.60 -2.93 -7.31
C GLN A 18 -14.90 -3.28 -8.03
N SER A 19 -15.32 -2.49 -9.03
CA SER A 19 -16.48 -2.84 -9.88
C SER A 19 -16.27 -4.13 -10.68
N HIS A 20 -15.01 -4.49 -10.92
CA HIS A 20 -14.62 -5.75 -11.59
C HIS A 20 -14.33 -6.91 -10.60
N GLY A 21 -14.70 -6.77 -9.33
CA GLY A 21 -14.58 -7.83 -8.33
C GLY A 21 -13.16 -8.12 -7.85
N MET A 22 -12.30 -7.09 -7.86
CA MET A 22 -10.96 -7.11 -7.25
C MET A 22 -10.90 -6.09 -6.11
N ALA A 23 -10.18 -6.41 -5.03
CA ALA A 23 -9.91 -5.46 -3.97
C ALA A 23 -8.78 -4.50 -4.38
N ALA A 24 -9.06 -3.20 -4.39
CA ALA A 24 -8.04 -2.18 -4.59
C ALA A 24 -7.26 -1.95 -3.29
N ALA A 25 -5.94 -1.78 -3.39
CA ALA A 25 -5.08 -1.44 -2.25
C ALA A 25 -4.56 0.00 -2.39
N VAL A 26 -4.95 0.86 -1.46
CA VAL A 26 -4.41 2.22 -1.35
C VAL A 26 -3.07 2.16 -0.63
N LYS A 27 -2.00 2.75 -1.23
CA LYS A 27 -0.64 2.58 -0.72
C LYS A 27 0.28 3.77 -1.01
N HIS A 28 1.37 3.92 -0.29
CA HIS A 28 1.76 3.18 0.95
C HIS A 28 1.48 4.05 2.17
N PHE A 29 0.58 3.62 3.04
CA PHE A 29 0.25 4.39 4.24
C PHE A 29 1.47 4.48 5.19
N PRO A 30 1.79 5.61 5.81
CA PRO A 30 1.05 6.87 5.90
C PRO A 30 1.35 7.88 4.78
N GLY A 31 2.06 7.52 3.74
CA GLY A 31 2.33 8.35 2.57
C GLY A 31 3.81 8.39 2.21
N ASP A 32 4.07 7.95 0.99
CA ASP A 32 5.38 7.87 0.37
C ASP A 32 5.68 9.14 -0.46
N GLY A 33 6.97 9.44 -0.70
CA GLY A 33 7.41 10.49 -1.61
C GLY A 33 7.79 11.83 -0.98
N VAL A 34 7.69 11.99 0.35
CA VAL A 34 8.28 13.15 1.08
C VAL A 34 9.77 12.96 1.26
N ASP A 35 10.18 11.73 1.62
CA ASP A 35 11.58 11.34 1.71
C ASP A 35 12.08 10.91 0.32
N GLU A 36 13.25 11.37 -0.07
CA GLU A 36 13.92 10.98 -1.32
C GLU A 36 14.51 9.57 -1.28
N ARG A 37 14.65 8.99 -0.10
CA ARG A 37 15.20 7.64 0.10
C ARG A 37 14.20 6.56 -0.30
N ASP A 38 14.72 5.40 -0.68
CA ASP A 38 13.94 4.25 -1.07
C ASP A 38 13.67 3.34 0.15
N GLN A 39 12.40 3.12 0.49
CA GLN A 39 11.99 2.25 1.59
C GLN A 39 12.38 0.78 1.41
N HIS A 40 12.75 0.34 0.21
CA HIS A 40 13.31 -0.99 0.00
C HIS A 40 14.68 -1.15 0.65
N GLN A 41 15.44 -0.06 0.77
CA GLN A 41 16.83 -0.05 1.25
C GLN A 41 16.98 0.54 2.65
N LEU A 42 16.10 1.45 3.05
CA LEU A 42 16.17 2.18 4.31
C LEU A 42 14.76 2.43 4.85
N ALA A 43 14.64 2.67 6.16
CA ALA A 43 13.43 3.26 6.72
C ALA A 43 13.30 4.71 6.23
N THR A 44 12.14 5.06 5.68
CA THR A 44 11.84 6.42 5.20
C THR A 44 11.00 7.17 6.19
N VAL A 45 10.99 8.50 6.08
CA VAL A 45 10.30 9.40 7.01
C VAL A 45 9.39 10.34 6.23
N ASN A 46 8.10 10.29 6.52
CA ASN A 46 7.21 11.39 6.14
C ASN A 46 7.35 12.48 7.21
N SER A 47 8.05 13.55 6.88
CA SER A 47 8.44 14.62 7.80
C SER A 47 7.42 15.76 7.89
N LEU A 48 6.26 15.64 7.26
CA LEU A 48 5.21 16.65 7.30
C LEU A 48 4.68 16.84 8.73
N SER A 49 4.28 18.06 9.05
CA SER A 49 3.47 18.36 10.23
C SER A 49 2.11 17.66 10.13
N CYS A 50 1.41 17.54 11.26
CA CYS A 50 0.07 16.94 11.25
C CYS A 50 -0.90 17.67 10.32
N ASP A 51 -0.86 19.02 10.30
CA ASP A 51 -1.74 19.84 9.48
C ASP A 51 -1.41 19.69 7.98
N GLU A 52 -0.13 19.69 7.61
CA GLU A 52 0.30 19.46 6.22
C GLU A 52 -0.06 18.07 5.74
N TRP A 53 0.12 17.06 6.58
CA TRP A 53 -0.27 15.70 6.29
C TRP A 53 -1.78 15.56 6.11
N ASP A 54 -2.58 16.12 7.02
CA ASP A 54 -4.04 16.12 6.96
C ASP A 54 -4.58 16.80 5.69
N ALA A 55 -3.95 17.92 5.29
CA ALA A 55 -4.33 18.68 4.09
C ALA A 55 -3.88 18.01 2.77
N SER A 56 -3.03 17.01 2.81
CA SER A 56 -2.50 16.32 1.63
C SER A 56 -2.78 14.81 1.66
N TYR A 57 -1.90 14.03 2.27
CA TYR A 57 -2.05 12.58 2.36
C TYR A 57 -3.33 12.15 3.07
N GLY A 58 -3.65 12.80 4.20
CA GLY A 58 -4.85 12.53 4.98
C GLY A 58 -6.13 12.71 4.17
N ASP A 59 -6.21 13.77 3.36
CA ASP A 59 -7.34 14.03 2.48
C ASP A 59 -7.46 12.99 1.36
N VAL A 60 -6.34 12.58 0.76
CA VAL A 60 -6.30 11.51 -0.25
C VAL A 60 -6.78 10.18 0.34
N TYR A 61 -6.26 9.78 1.52
CA TYR A 61 -6.70 8.54 2.17
C TYR A 61 -8.17 8.58 2.54
N ARG A 62 -8.65 9.69 3.10
CA ARG A 62 -10.06 9.88 3.44
C ARG A 62 -10.96 9.70 2.23
N GLY A 63 -10.64 10.38 1.11
CA GLY A 63 -11.40 10.26 -0.13
C GLY A 63 -11.44 8.82 -0.67
N CYS A 64 -10.33 8.09 -0.64
CA CYS A 64 -10.28 6.69 -1.08
C CYS A 64 -11.05 5.75 -0.12
N ILE A 65 -10.99 6.00 1.20
CA ILE A 65 -11.73 5.24 2.21
C ILE A 65 -13.24 5.47 2.04
N GLU A 66 -13.67 6.71 1.88
CA GLU A 66 -15.08 7.08 1.62
C GLU A 66 -15.59 6.51 0.28
N ALA A 67 -14.70 6.36 -0.71
CA ALA A 67 -15.01 5.67 -1.97
C ALA A 67 -15.15 4.14 -1.81
N GLY A 68 -14.91 3.60 -0.62
CA GLY A 68 -15.09 2.19 -0.28
C GLY A 68 -13.85 1.32 -0.51
N ALA A 69 -12.63 1.86 -0.44
CA ALA A 69 -11.41 1.08 -0.54
C ALA A 69 -11.41 -0.12 0.42
N LEU A 70 -11.24 -1.32 -0.11
CA LEU A 70 -11.29 -2.57 0.67
C LEU A 70 -9.98 -2.86 1.40
N THR A 71 -8.85 -2.39 0.89
CA THR A 71 -7.54 -2.66 1.47
C THR A 71 -6.66 -1.42 1.53
N VAL A 72 -5.82 -1.34 2.56
CA VAL A 72 -4.73 -0.37 2.68
C VAL A 72 -3.44 -1.15 2.88
N MET A 73 -2.42 -0.85 2.07
CA MET A 73 -1.07 -1.37 2.29
C MET A 73 -0.27 -0.35 3.09
N VAL A 74 0.29 -0.82 4.19
CA VAL A 74 1.10 0.01 5.09
C VAL A 74 2.57 -0.13 4.73
N GLY A 75 3.22 1.00 4.45
CA GLY A 75 4.65 1.07 4.19
C GLY A 75 5.50 1.05 5.45
N HIS A 76 6.80 0.80 5.26
CA HIS A 76 7.79 0.87 6.34
C HIS A 76 8.29 2.32 6.50
N ILE A 77 7.34 3.23 6.69
CA ILE A 77 7.51 4.69 6.69
C ILE A 77 7.17 5.22 8.07
N MET A 78 8.05 5.99 8.66
CA MET A 78 7.78 6.70 9.92
C MET A 78 6.98 7.98 9.66
N LEU A 79 6.09 8.33 10.60
CA LEU A 79 5.35 9.60 10.62
C LEU A 79 5.49 10.23 12.02
N PRO A 80 6.65 10.84 12.31
CA PRO A 80 6.98 11.30 13.67
C PRO A 80 6.01 12.32 14.25
N SER A 81 5.44 13.20 13.42
CA SER A 81 4.47 14.20 13.85
C SER A 81 3.24 13.56 14.49
N PHE A 82 2.64 12.56 13.85
CA PHE A 82 1.49 11.85 14.39
C PHE A 82 1.85 10.89 15.52
N SER A 83 3.02 10.22 15.47
CA SER A 83 3.46 9.39 16.59
C SER A 83 3.59 10.21 17.87
N ARG A 84 4.17 11.43 17.80
CA ARG A 84 4.26 12.34 18.97
C ARG A 84 2.91 12.90 19.41
N LEU A 85 2.00 13.18 18.45
CA LEU A 85 0.66 13.66 18.77
C LEU A 85 -0.18 12.59 19.50
N LEU A 86 -0.15 11.36 18.99
CA LEU A 86 -0.98 10.25 19.47
C LEU A 86 -0.38 9.53 20.68
N ARG A 87 0.95 9.62 20.87
CA ARG A 87 1.67 9.11 22.04
C ARG A 87 2.52 10.22 22.69
N PRO A 88 1.91 11.14 23.46
CA PRO A 88 2.64 12.20 24.14
C PRO A 88 3.75 11.66 25.01
N GLY A 89 4.97 12.19 24.82
CA GLY A 89 6.16 11.76 25.57
C GLY A 89 6.93 10.60 24.93
N ILE A 90 6.51 10.09 23.76
CA ILE A 90 7.31 9.11 23.01
C ILE A 90 8.68 9.69 22.69
N LYS A 91 9.72 8.90 22.89
CA LYS A 91 11.09 9.28 22.55
C LYS A 91 11.36 9.00 21.06
N ASP A 92 12.35 9.69 20.49
CA ASP A 92 12.68 9.56 19.06
C ASP A 92 13.10 8.13 18.69
N GLU A 93 13.81 7.44 19.56
CA GLU A 93 14.22 6.03 19.39
C GLU A 93 13.06 5.02 19.47
N GLU A 94 11.90 5.43 19.94
CA GLU A 94 10.69 4.61 20.05
C GLU A 94 9.74 4.81 18.84
N ILE A 95 10.01 5.81 17.97
CA ILE A 95 9.23 6.04 16.77
C ILE A 95 9.54 4.95 15.75
N LEU A 96 8.54 4.14 15.44
CA LEU A 96 8.65 3.00 14.54
C LEU A 96 8.00 3.29 13.18
N PRO A 97 8.39 2.55 12.13
CA PRO A 97 7.65 2.55 10.86
C PRO A 97 6.18 2.18 11.08
N ALA A 98 5.29 2.72 10.27
CA ALA A 98 3.84 2.55 10.41
C ALA A 98 3.40 1.08 10.53
N THR A 99 4.06 0.15 9.84
CA THR A 99 3.84 -1.30 9.99
C THR A 99 4.01 -1.84 11.41
N LEU A 100 4.75 -1.14 12.25
CA LEU A 100 5.07 -1.53 13.63
C LEU A 100 4.54 -0.54 14.67
N ALA A 101 3.80 0.50 14.25
CA ALA A 101 3.36 1.62 15.08
C ALA A 101 1.84 1.52 15.36
N PRO A 102 1.43 1.02 16.55
CA PRO A 102 0.01 0.83 16.86
C PRO A 102 -0.77 2.15 16.86
N GLU A 103 -0.16 3.28 17.23
CA GLU A 103 -0.77 4.59 17.17
C GLU A 103 -1.11 5.03 15.74
N LEU A 104 -0.28 4.67 14.75
CA LEU A 104 -0.56 5.00 13.36
C LEU A 104 -1.62 4.09 12.74
N LEU A 105 -1.65 2.82 13.13
CA LEU A 105 -2.64 1.87 12.61
C LEU A 105 -3.97 1.95 13.36
N GLY A 106 -3.94 2.02 14.68
CA GLY A 106 -5.13 2.08 15.53
C GLY A 106 -5.76 3.47 15.57
N ASP A 107 -4.99 4.47 16.00
CA ASP A 107 -5.56 5.78 16.28
C ASP A 107 -5.71 6.63 15.01
N LEU A 108 -4.69 6.63 14.12
CA LEU A 108 -4.77 7.42 12.90
C LEU A 108 -5.61 6.71 11.81
N LEU A 109 -5.22 5.50 11.40
CA LEU A 109 -5.87 4.84 10.24
C LEU A 109 -7.26 4.30 10.60
N ARG A 110 -7.39 3.53 11.71
CA ARG A 110 -8.69 2.94 12.09
C ARG A 110 -9.65 3.99 12.66
N SER A 111 -9.21 4.76 13.67
CA SER A 111 -10.09 5.63 14.41
C SER A 111 -10.31 6.98 13.71
N ARG A 112 -9.23 7.72 13.39
CA ARG A 112 -9.35 9.07 12.84
C ARG A 112 -9.79 9.09 11.38
N LEU A 113 -9.26 8.19 10.54
CA LEU A 113 -9.67 8.06 9.13
C LEU A 113 -10.86 7.13 8.92
N GLY A 114 -11.27 6.37 9.92
CA GLY A 114 -12.43 5.48 9.87
C GLY A 114 -12.26 4.23 8.99
N PHE A 115 -11.03 3.81 8.71
CA PHE A 115 -10.78 2.66 7.85
C PHE A 115 -11.09 1.33 8.55
N ASN A 116 -12.09 0.59 8.08
CA ASN A 116 -12.44 -0.73 8.63
C ASN A 116 -12.12 -1.91 7.71
N GLY A 117 -11.47 -1.67 6.57
CA GLY A 117 -11.04 -2.72 5.63
C GLY A 117 -9.78 -3.46 6.08
N LEU A 118 -9.21 -4.28 5.20
CA LEU A 118 -8.01 -5.07 5.43
C LEU A 118 -6.75 -4.19 5.42
N ILE A 119 -5.95 -4.28 6.47
CA ILE A 119 -4.60 -3.70 6.50
C ILE A 119 -3.59 -4.80 6.18
N ILE A 120 -2.84 -4.62 5.09
CA ILE A 120 -1.75 -5.50 4.69
C ILE A 120 -0.40 -4.78 4.81
N THR A 121 0.64 -5.48 5.26
CA THR A 121 1.99 -4.91 5.25
C THR A 121 2.51 -4.75 3.83
N ASP A 122 3.46 -3.86 3.60
CA ASP A 122 4.37 -3.96 2.47
C ASP A 122 5.29 -5.18 2.67
N ASN A 123 6.14 -5.46 1.68
CA ASN A 123 7.02 -6.60 1.67
C ASN A 123 7.91 -6.66 2.93
N THR A 124 7.68 -7.66 3.78
CA THR A 124 8.44 -7.84 5.03
C THR A 124 9.91 -8.22 4.82
N GLY A 125 10.36 -8.38 3.57
CA GLY A 125 11.76 -8.54 3.20
C GLY A 125 12.52 -7.22 3.01
N MET A 126 11.83 -6.07 3.01
CA MET A 126 12.44 -4.75 2.82
C MET A 126 13.21 -4.30 4.06
N ALA A 127 14.28 -3.51 3.86
CA ALA A 127 15.13 -3.06 4.94
C ALA A 127 14.39 -2.18 5.97
N GLY A 128 13.40 -1.39 5.53
CA GLY A 128 12.57 -0.56 6.41
C GLY A 128 11.77 -1.35 7.46
N PHE A 129 11.53 -2.66 7.23
CA PHE A 129 10.87 -3.53 8.20
C PHE A 129 11.76 -3.94 9.39
N TYR A 130 13.09 -3.84 9.24
CA TYR A 130 14.05 -4.35 10.22
C TYR A 130 14.40 -3.34 11.32
N ALA A 131 13.43 -2.61 11.85
CA ALA A 131 13.61 -1.81 13.07
C ALA A 131 13.92 -2.67 14.31
N MET A 132 13.65 -3.97 14.22
CA MET A 132 13.95 -4.98 15.23
C MET A 132 14.18 -6.37 14.59
N PRO A 133 14.71 -7.37 15.32
CA PRO A 133 14.86 -8.73 14.81
C PRO A 133 13.55 -9.29 14.26
N ARG A 134 13.61 -10.02 13.13
CA ARG A 134 12.43 -10.51 12.40
C ARG A 134 11.44 -11.29 13.25
N GLN A 135 11.95 -12.16 14.13
CA GLN A 135 11.13 -12.99 15.03
C GLN A 135 10.27 -12.14 15.99
N ARG A 136 10.64 -10.87 16.19
CA ARG A 136 9.87 -9.89 16.96
C ARG A 136 9.07 -8.96 16.05
N ALA A 137 9.63 -8.56 14.92
CA ALA A 137 8.98 -7.64 13.98
C ALA A 137 7.70 -8.22 13.37
N VAL A 138 7.72 -9.50 12.97
CA VAL A 138 6.57 -10.18 12.36
C VAL A 138 5.36 -10.21 13.29
N PRO A 139 5.44 -10.72 14.53
CA PRO A 139 4.31 -10.65 15.46
C PRO A 139 3.96 -9.22 15.88
N ALA A 140 4.94 -8.31 16.00
CA ALA A 140 4.69 -6.92 16.33
C ALA A 140 3.85 -6.21 15.27
N ALA A 141 4.03 -6.51 13.98
CA ALA A 141 3.21 -5.95 12.92
C ALA A 141 1.72 -6.35 13.06
N ILE A 142 1.45 -7.61 13.42
CA ILE A 142 0.08 -8.08 13.67
C ILE A 142 -0.48 -7.42 14.93
N ALA A 143 0.29 -7.38 16.00
CA ALA A 143 -0.11 -6.74 17.26
C ALA A 143 -0.38 -5.24 17.08
N ALA A 144 0.41 -4.56 16.23
CA ALA A 144 0.22 -3.15 15.91
C ALA A 144 -1.05 -2.85 15.12
N GLY A 145 -1.61 -3.83 14.41
CA GLY A 145 -2.87 -3.65 13.68
C GLY A 145 -2.88 -4.11 12.22
N CYS A 146 -1.76 -4.66 11.70
CA CYS A 146 -1.77 -5.33 10.40
C CYS A 146 -2.58 -6.62 10.47
N ASP A 147 -3.45 -6.85 9.49
CA ASP A 147 -4.28 -8.04 9.43
C ASP A 147 -3.62 -9.15 8.61
N MET A 148 -2.77 -8.81 7.65
CA MET A 148 -2.10 -9.74 6.75
C MET A 148 -0.66 -9.30 6.49
N LEU A 149 0.24 -10.28 6.39
CA LEU A 149 1.64 -10.06 6.04
C LEU A 149 1.87 -10.34 4.56
N LEU A 150 2.63 -9.47 3.89
CA LEU A 150 3.02 -9.65 2.50
C LEU A 150 4.48 -10.12 2.43
N PHE A 151 4.71 -11.17 1.66
CA PHE A 151 6.00 -11.82 1.42
C PHE A 151 6.76 -12.22 2.68
N SER A 152 6.60 -13.47 3.05
CA SER A 152 7.45 -14.12 4.05
C SER A 152 8.81 -14.49 3.45
N ARG A 153 9.90 -14.27 4.18
CA ARG A 153 11.24 -14.79 3.80
C ARG A 153 11.38 -16.27 4.13
N ASN A 154 10.75 -16.70 5.22
CA ASN A 154 10.68 -18.10 5.67
C ASN A 154 9.32 -18.27 6.35
N LEU A 155 8.40 -18.90 5.62
CA LEU A 155 7.01 -19.03 6.06
C LEU A 155 6.89 -19.82 7.38
N GLU A 156 7.70 -20.87 7.56
CA GLU A 156 7.66 -21.71 8.77
C GLU A 156 8.18 -20.94 9.99
N GLU A 157 9.26 -20.19 9.84
CA GLU A 157 9.81 -19.34 10.91
C GLU A 157 8.84 -18.23 11.30
N ASP A 158 8.27 -17.53 10.33
CA ASP A 158 7.30 -16.47 10.57
C ASP A 158 6.04 -17.03 11.25
N PHE A 159 5.54 -18.17 10.79
CA PHE A 159 4.38 -18.83 11.41
C PHE A 159 4.65 -19.23 12.86
N ARG A 160 5.80 -19.82 13.15
CA ARG A 160 6.20 -20.17 14.53
C ARG A 160 6.32 -18.93 15.42
N SER A 161 6.85 -17.83 14.88
CA SER A 161 6.97 -16.58 15.63
C SER A 161 5.59 -16.01 15.99
N VAL A 162 4.64 -16.04 15.05
CA VAL A 162 3.24 -15.63 15.29
C VAL A 162 2.56 -16.55 16.28
N GLU A 163 2.69 -17.88 16.12
CA GLU A 163 2.10 -18.88 17.04
C GLU A 163 2.62 -18.68 18.47
N THR A 164 3.92 -18.46 18.63
CA THR A 164 4.53 -18.17 19.93
C THR A 164 3.96 -16.89 20.54
N ALA A 165 3.88 -15.82 19.74
CA ALA A 165 3.34 -14.54 20.20
C ALA A 165 1.86 -14.61 20.61
N VAL A 166 1.07 -15.45 19.98
CA VAL A 166 -0.32 -15.72 20.41
C VAL A 166 -0.34 -16.47 21.75
N ARG A 167 0.50 -17.49 21.91
CA ARG A 167 0.60 -18.25 23.18
C ARG A 167 1.06 -17.39 24.35
N GLU A 168 1.95 -16.44 24.08
CA GLU A 168 2.50 -15.52 25.08
C GLU A 168 1.61 -14.28 25.32
N GLY A 169 0.51 -14.12 24.56
CA GLY A 169 -0.42 -13.01 24.68
C GLY A 169 0.11 -11.68 24.10
N VAL A 170 1.19 -11.70 23.33
CA VAL A 170 1.69 -10.52 22.58
C VAL A 170 0.70 -10.16 21.46
N ILE A 171 0.18 -11.18 20.77
CA ILE A 171 -0.99 -11.05 19.89
C ILE A 171 -2.18 -11.58 20.68
N THR A 172 -3.09 -10.68 21.07
CA THR A 172 -4.28 -11.09 21.81
C THR A 172 -5.24 -11.88 20.92
N ARG A 173 -6.10 -12.67 21.56
CA ARG A 173 -7.13 -13.43 20.84
C ARG A 173 -8.05 -12.51 20.05
N GLU A 174 -8.47 -11.41 20.66
CA GLU A 174 -9.32 -10.41 20.05
C GLU A 174 -8.65 -9.81 18.80
N ARG A 175 -7.34 -9.48 18.86
CA ARG A 175 -6.59 -8.96 17.72
C ARG A 175 -6.52 -9.99 16.59
N LEU A 176 -6.31 -11.26 16.91
CA LEU A 176 -6.29 -12.34 15.92
C LEU A 176 -7.67 -12.52 15.25
N GLU A 177 -8.74 -12.54 16.06
CA GLU A 177 -10.12 -12.65 15.56
C GLU A 177 -10.50 -11.47 14.66
N GLU A 178 -10.12 -10.25 15.01
CA GLU A 178 -10.31 -9.05 14.17
C GLU A 178 -9.61 -9.19 12.80
N ALA A 179 -8.35 -9.66 12.79
CA ALA A 179 -7.64 -9.89 11.54
C ALA A 179 -8.34 -10.91 10.65
N LEU A 180 -8.75 -12.05 11.26
CA LEU A 180 -9.45 -13.10 10.54
C LEU A 180 -10.79 -12.63 9.96
N ILE A 181 -11.56 -11.85 10.72
CA ILE A 181 -12.83 -11.28 10.25
C ILE A 181 -12.60 -10.38 9.03
N ARG A 182 -11.57 -9.53 9.03
CA ARG A 182 -11.26 -8.65 7.90
C ARG A 182 -10.75 -9.42 6.69
N ILE A 183 -9.90 -10.42 6.90
CA ILE A 183 -9.42 -11.31 5.83
C ILE A 183 -10.58 -12.04 5.16
N LEU A 184 -11.45 -12.65 5.96
CA LEU A 184 -12.62 -13.38 5.45
C LEU A 184 -13.64 -12.42 4.84
N GLY A 185 -13.82 -11.24 5.41
CA GLY A 185 -14.70 -10.19 4.90
C GLY A 185 -14.30 -9.72 3.51
N VAL A 186 -13.02 -9.43 3.27
CA VAL A 186 -12.54 -9.05 1.92
C VAL A 186 -12.69 -10.21 0.95
N LYS A 187 -12.36 -11.45 1.34
CA LYS A 187 -12.56 -12.63 0.50
C LYS A 187 -14.03 -12.82 0.10
N ALA A 188 -14.95 -12.59 1.03
CA ALA A 188 -16.39 -12.64 0.76
C ALA A 188 -16.84 -11.48 -0.15
N ALA A 189 -16.37 -10.26 0.12
CA ALA A 189 -16.74 -9.07 -0.67
C ALA A 189 -16.37 -9.18 -2.16
N ILE A 190 -15.27 -9.87 -2.48
CA ILE A 190 -14.86 -10.12 -3.88
C ILE A 190 -15.38 -11.46 -4.42
N GLY A 191 -16.27 -12.15 -3.69
CA GLY A 191 -16.95 -13.36 -4.13
C GLY A 191 -16.07 -14.60 -4.23
N LEU A 192 -14.96 -14.69 -3.49
CA LEU A 192 -14.04 -15.85 -3.57
C LEU A 192 -14.71 -17.19 -3.19
N PRO A 193 -15.57 -17.27 -2.14
CA PRO A 193 -16.22 -18.54 -1.79
C PRO A 193 -17.09 -19.09 -2.93
N GLU A 194 -17.84 -18.22 -3.60
CA GLU A 194 -18.69 -18.59 -4.75
C GLU A 194 -17.84 -18.98 -5.96
N LYS A 195 -16.82 -18.18 -6.26
CA LYS A 195 -15.87 -18.48 -7.35
C LYS A 195 -15.18 -19.83 -7.14
N GLN A 196 -14.87 -20.17 -5.88
CA GLN A 196 -14.28 -21.49 -5.54
C GLN A 196 -15.23 -22.63 -5.80
N LYS A 197 -16.50 -22.53 -5.37
CA LYS A 197 -17.52 -23.55 -5.59
C LYS A 197 -17.75 -23.81 -7.07
N ASP A 198 -17.74 -22.76 -7.87
CA ASP A 198 -18.00 -22.81 -9.32
C ASP A 198 -16.75 -23.13 -10.14
N GLY A 199 -15.59 -23.33 -9.53
CA GLY A 199 -14.32 -23.56 -10.21
C GLY A 199 -13.79 -22.35 -11.00
N ARG A 200 -14.22 -21.12 -10.64
CA ARG A 200 -13.89 -19.87 -11.33
C ARG A 200 -12.81 -19.02 -10.63
N LEU A 201 -12.07 -19.60 -9.66
CA LEU A 201 -10.97 -18.87 -8.99
C LEU A 201 -9.86 -18.50 -9.94
N ILE A 202 -9.57 -19.39 -10.88
CA ILE A 202 -8.56 -19.17 -11.92
C ILE A 202 -9.30 -19.09 -13.25
N PRO A 203 -9.16 -17.98 -14.00
CA PRO A 203 -9.76 -17.86 -15.31
C PRO A 203 -9.17 -18.90 -16.28
N ARG A 204 -9.96 -19.33 -17.25
CA ARG A 204 -9.47 -20.23 -18.31
C ARG A 204 -8.44 -19.51 -19.15
N LEU A 205 -7.33 -20.16 -19.46
CA LEU A 205 -6.22 -19.55 -20.20
C LEU A 205 -6.70 -18.94 -21.53
N GLU A 206 -7.50 -19.70 -22.28
CA GLU A 206 -8.06 -19.28 -23.57
C GLU A 206 -8.93 -18.00 -23.49
N GLU A 207 -9.57 -17.75 -22.35
CA GLU A 207 -10.37 -16.54 -22.11
C GLU A 207 -9.46 -15.40 -21.67
N ALA A 208 -8.49 -15.66 -20.82
CA ALA A 208 -7.52 -14.67 -20.39
C ALA A 208 -6.68 -14.13 -21.57
N GLU A 209 -6.23 -15.00 -22.48
CA GLU A 209 -5.47 -14.63 -23.69
C GLU A 209 -6.22 -13.72 -24.66
N LYS A 210 -7.56 -13.77 -24.66
CA LYS A 210 -8.38 -12.86 -25.47
C LYS A 210 -8.44 -11.44 -24.91
N ILE A 211 -8.20 -11.28 -23.60
CA ILE A 211 -8.32 -10.01 -22.87
C ILE A 211 -6.95 -9.39 -22.63
N VAL A 212 -6.00 -10.19 -22.09
CA VAL A 212 -4.67 -9.69 -21.76
C VAL A 212 -3.90 -9.33 -23.03
N GLY A 213 -3.56 -8.04 -23.15
CA GLY A 213 -2.84 -7.52 -24.31
C GLY A 213 -3.65 -7.54 -25.61
N CYS A 214 -4.98 -7.50 -25.53
CA CYS A 214 -5.84 -7.33 -26.69
C CYS A 214 -5.56 -5.98 -27.41
N LYS A 215 -6.08 -5.82 -28.62
CA LYS A 215 -5.79 -4.64 -29.42
C LYS A 215 -6.21 -3.35 -28.73
N GLU A 216 -7.37 -3.35 -28.09
CA GLU A 216 -7.94 -2.22 -27.37
C GLU A 216 -7.06 -1.81 -26.20
N HIS A 217 -6.53 -2.77 -25.44
CA HIS A 217 -5.62 -2.51 -24.31
C HIS A 217 -4.29 -1.92 -24.79
N ARG A 218 -3.74 -2.42 -25.91
CA ARG A 218 -2.49 -1.88 -26.49
C ARG A 218 -2.67 -0.47 -27.06
N GLU A 219 -3.83 -0.18 -27.64
CA GLU A 219 -4.15 1.16 -28.14
C GLU A 219 -4.27 2.15 -26.95
N LEU A 220 -4.94 1.75 -25.87
CA LEU A 220 -5.04 2.56 -24.64
C LEU A 220 -3.68 2.77 -23.98
N GLU A 221 -2.86 1.72 -23.86
CA GLU A 221 -1.49 1.81 -23.36
C GLU A 221 -0.66 2.84 -24.15
N LYS A 222 -0.74 2.76 -25.50
CA LYS A 222 -0.05 3.70 -26.38
C LYS A 222 -0.57 5.13 -26.20
N GLU A 223 -1.88 5.31 -26.09
CA GLU A 223 -2.47 6.63 -25.84
C GLU A 223 -2.00 7.21 -24.51
N CYS A 224 -2.02 6.42 -23.43
CA CYS A 224 -1.54 6.84 -22.11
C CYS A 224 -0.06 7.22 -22.13
N ALA A 225 0.77 6.39 -22.79
CA ALA A 225 2.20 6.67 -22.94
C ALA A 225 2.44 7.98 -23.70
N MET A 226 1.74 8.20 -24.83
CA MET A 226 1.88 9.43 -25.61
C MET A 226 1.44 10.68 -24.83
N LYS A 227 0.36 10.60 -24.06
CA LYS A 227 -0.13 11.71 -23.23
C LYS A 227 0.78 11.98 -22.01
N GLY A 228 1.45 10.95 -21.49
CA GLY A 228 2.33 11.05 -20.33
C GLY A 228 3.72 11.60 -20.66
N ILE A 229 4.17 11.51 -21.92
CA ILE A 229 5.49 12.03 -22.31
C ILE A 229 5.47 13.55 -22.29
N THR A 230 6.32 14.14 -21.44
CA THR A 230 6.44 15.58 -21.30
C THR A 230 7.84 16.03 -21.68
N LEU A 231 7.95 16.96 -22.64
CA LEU A 231 9.22 17.58 -22.99
C LEU A 231 9.63 18.54 -21.88
N VAL A 232 10.54 18.11 -21.02
CA VAL A 232 11.02 18.91 -19.88
C VAL A 232 12.07 19.94 -20.33
N LYS A 233 12.88 19.59 -21.33
CA LYS A 233 13.97 20.43 -21.81
C LYS A 233 14.41 20.04 -23.23
N ASP A 234 14.47 21.01 -24.12
CA ASP A 234 15.13 20.91 -25.43
C ASP A 234 15.89 22.20 -25.70
N LYS A 235 17.22 22.18 -25.50
CA LYS A 235 18.04 23.39 -25.57
C LYS A 235 18.33 23.89 -26.98
N GLU A 236 18.33 23.00 -27.96
CA GLU A 236 18.79 23.29 -29.31
C GLU A 236 17.77 22.91 -30.36
N ASN A 237 16.52 22.71 -29.97
CA ASN A 237 15.45 22.18 -30.83
C ASN A 237 15.88 20.91 -31.56
N LEU A 238 16.54 20.00 -30.80
CA LEU A 238 17.02 18.71 -31.33
C LEU A 238 15.89 17.74 -31.68
N LEU A 239 14.73 17.94 -31.11
CA LEU A 239 13.56 17.10 -31.35
C LEU A 239 12.67 17.70 -32.45
N PRO A 240 12.07 16.84 -33.30
CA PRO A 240 12.21 15.39 -33.39
C PRO A 240 13.55 14.95 -33.99
N ILE A 241 14.14 13.90 -33.46
CA ILE A 241 15.37 13.31 -34.03
C ILE A 241 15.05 12.77 -35.42
N SER A 242 15.83 13.22 -36.42
CA SER A 242 15.66 12.83 -37.80
C SER A 242 16.98 12.32 -38.41
N PRO A 243 17.00 11.17 -39.11
CA PRO A 243 18.21 10.66 -39.77
C PRO A 243 18.80 11.61 -40.81
N LYS A 244 18.02 12.59 -41.29
CA LYS A 244 18.51 13.63 -42.21
C LYS A 244 19.41 14.64 -41.51
N HIS A 245 19.10 14.98 -40.28
CA HIS A 245 19.78 16.04 -39.52
C HIS A 245 20.69 15.46 -38.43
N HIS A 246 20.37 14.34 -37.87
CA HIS A 246 21.08 13.70 -36.74
C HIS A 246 21.74 12.40 -37.22
N LYS A 247 22.93 12.53 -37.83
CA LYS A 247 23.67 11.39 -38.40
C LYS A 247 24.41 10.55 -37.36
N ARG A 248 24.60 11.06 -36.14
CA ARG A 248 25.24 10.39 -35.01
C ARG A 248 24.44 10.63 -33.74
N ILE A 249 24.07 9.58 -33.07
CA ILE A 249 23.43 9.58 -31.76
C ILE A 249 24.34 8.79 -30.84
N LEU A 250 24.82 9.39 -29.77
CA LEU A 250 25.66 8.81 -28.75
C LEU A 250 24.84 8.43 -27.53
#